data_a4a3b63e94401af5bebc4e493648330e
#
_entry.id   a4a3b63e94401af5bebc4e493648330e
#
_cell.length_a   1.000
_cell.length_b   1.000
_cell.length_c   1.000
_cell.angle_alpha   90.00
_cell.angle_beta   90.00
_cell.angle_gamma   90.00
#
_symmetry.space_group_name_H-M   'P 1'
#
loop_
_entity.id
_entity.type
_entity.pdbx_description
1 polymer ?
#
loop_
_entity_poly.entity_id
_entity_poly.type
_entity_poly.pdbx_seq_one_letter_code
_entity_poly.pdbx_strand_id
1 'polypeptide(L)'
;ADVAMHQLHLTESLTDGFNSLAHVRPPLRAEKDKQLLRQGVKDGVIDAICTHHEPLSSSAKLAPFAETQPGITAFDTYVAFGIQLINEGLFEPLEWVEKVTLAPAKVANMVNRWTEEAGWILVDPKLEWIVSKDSILSQGKNTPLINQKVVGKVVQTFVA
;
A
#
# COMPACT_ATOMS: atom_id res chain seq x y z
N ALA A 1 13.05 8.76 5.95
CA ALA A 1 12.90 7.38 5.40
C ALA A 1 11.46 7.16 5.00
N ASP A 2 11.20 6.11 4.17
CA ASP A 2 9.86 5.70 3.78
C ASP A 2 9.67 4.20 3.97
N VAL A 3 8.41 3.77 4.00
CA VAL A 3 8.02 2.36 4.08
C VAL A 3 6.89 2.07 3.11
N ALA A 4 6.91 0.89 2.51
CA ALA A 4 5.81 0.45 1.65
C ALA A 4 4.57 0.10 2.49
N MET A 5 3.39 0.53 2.03
CA MET A 5 2.11 0.25 2.70
C MET A 5 1.92 -1.25 2.97
N HIS A 6 2.23 -2.10 2.00
CA HIS A 6 2.07 -3.54 2.16
C HIS A 6 2.96 -4.15 3.25
N GLN A 7 4.12 -3.56 3.57
CA GLN A 7 4.98 -4.02 4.66
C GLN A 7 4.44 -3.70 6.05
N LEU A 8 3.47 -2.79 6.15
CA LEU A 8 2.74 -2.51 7.39
C LEU A 8 1.60 -3.51 7.65
N HIS A 9 1.26 -4.36 6.67
CA HIS A 9 0.14 -5.31 6.75
C HIS A 9 0.55 -6.76 6.58
N LEU A 10 1.41 -7.03 5.60
CA LEU A 10 1.78 -8.37 5.17
C LEU A 10 3.07 -8.84 5.84
N THR A 11 3.20 -10.15 6.02
CA THR A 11 4.37 -10.79 6.60
C THR A 11 4.95 -11.86 5.69
N GLU A 12 6.15 -12.32 6.02
CA GLU A 12 6.84 -13.39 5.30
C GLU A 12 6.05 -14.70 5.19
N SER A 13 5.08 -14.94 6.10
CA SER A 13 4.20 -16.11 6.01
C SER A 13 3.44 -16.22 4.69
N LEU A 14 3.24 -15.10 3.98
CA LEU A 14 2.64 -15.11 2.65
C LEU A 14 3.55 -15.74 1.57
N THR A 15 4.83 -15.92 1.86
CA THR A 15 5.76 -16.61 0.95
C THR A 15 5.69 -18.12 1.08
N ASP A 16 4.99 -18.65 2.08
CA ASP A 16 4.83 -20.08 2.29
C ASP A 16 4.25 -20.75 1.03
N GLY A 17 4.77 -21.93 0.71
CA GLY A 17 4.44 -22.61 -0.54
C GLY A 17 5.04 -21.95 -1.79
N PHE A 18 6.04 -21.08 -1.63
CA PHE A 18 6.69 -20.36 -2.75
C PHE A 18 5.72 -19.43 -3.51
N ASN A 19 4.82 -18.77 -2.81
CA ASN A 19 3.87 -17.83 -3.39
C ASN A 19 4.56 -16.64 -4.06
N SER A 20 4.71 -16.71 -5.36
CA SER A 20 5.39 -15.68 -6.16
C SER A 20 4.71 -14.30 -6.11
N LEU A 21 3.42 -14.22 -5.79
CA LEU A 21 2.71 -12.94 -5.61
C LEU A 21 3.18 -12.18 -4.36
N ALA A 22 3.81 -12.88 -3.39
CA ALA A 22 4.43 -12.28 -2.22
C ALA A 22 5.92 -11.96 -2.42
N HIS A 23 6.48 -12.21 -3.61
CA HIS A 23 7.84 -11.83 -3.94
C HIS A 23 7.92 -10.32 -4.20
N VAL A 24 8.37 -9.58 -3.20
CA VAL A 24 8.55 -8.12 -3.21
C VAL A 24 9.97 -7.74 -2.78
N ARG A 25 10.38 -6.54 -3.09
CA ARG A 25 11.67 -5.98 -2.68
C ARG A 25 11.48 -4.55 -2.14
N PRO A 26 11.88 -4.25 -0.89
CA PRO A 26 12.43 -5.17 0.12
C PRO A 26 11.49 -6.33 0.44
N PRO A 27 12.02 -7.50 0.91
CA PRO A 27 11.19 -8.66 1.21
C PRO A 27 10.26 -8.42 2.40
N LEU A 28 9.14 -9.11 2.42
CA LEU A 28 8.28 -9.18 3.60
C LEU A 28 9.08 -9.79 4.77
N ARG A 29 8.80 -9.30 5.97
CA ARG A 29 9.50 -9.68 7.18
C ARG A 29 8.55 -10.35 8.17
N ALA A 30 9.12 -10.80 9.29
CA ALA A 30 8.37 -11.41 10.38
C ALA A 30 7.38 -10.42 11.02
N GLU A 31 6.40 -10.94 11.74
CA GLU A 31 5.40 -10.13 12.46
C GLU A 31 6.04 -9.08 13.37
N LYS A 32 7.13 -9.46 14.07
CA LYS A 32 7.88 -8.54 14.93
C LYS A 32 8.43 -7.35 14.16
N ASP A 33 8.99 -7.57 12.97
CA ASP A 33 9.55 -6.51 12.14
C ASP A 33 8.44 -5.60 11.62
N LYS A 34 7.28 -6.15 11.22
CA LYS A 34 6.09 -5.38 10.83
C LYS A 34 5.66 -4.44 11.96
N GLN A 35 5.59 -4.92 13.21
CA GLN A 35 5.24 -4.08 14.35
C GLN A 35 6.28 -2.99 14.61
N LEU A 36 7.56 -3.27 14.43
CA LEU A 36 8.62 -2.26 14.55
C LEU A 36 8.54 -1.20 13.44
N LEU A 37 8.17 -1.58 12.21
CA LEU A 37 7.93 -0.63 11.12
C LEU A 37 6.73 0.28 11.45
N ARG A 38 5.63 -0.28 11.94
CA ARG A 38 4.44 0.48 12.40
C ARG A 38 4.82 1.48 13.49
N GLN A 39 5.58 1.02 14.50
CA GLN A 39 6.06 1.90 15.56
C GLN A 39 6.99 2.99 15.02
N GLY A 40 7.89 2.66 14.10
CA GLY A 40 8.80 3.62 13.48
C GLY A 40 8.08 4.73 12.71
N VAL A 41 6.94 4.42 12.05
CA VAL A 41 6.08 5.44 11.42
C VAL A 41 5.39 6.30 12.47
N LYS A 42 4.88 5.68 13.55
CA LYS A 42 4.21 6.38 14.65
C LYS A 42 5.16 7.36 15.35
N ASP A 43 6.39 6.93 15.61
CA ASP A 43 7.42 7.72 16.31
C ASP A 43 8.09 8.76 15.40
N GLY A 44 7.77 8.79 14.11
CA GLY A 44 8.35 9.73 13.15
C GLY A 44 9.78 9.40 12.72
N VAL A 45 10.28 8.21 13.02
CA VAL A 45 11.56 7.69 12.50
C VAL A 45 11.44 7.39 11.00
N ILE A 46 10.25 6.95 10.59
CA ILE A 46 9.86 6.80 9.19
C ILE A 46 8.94 7.96 8.84
N ASP A 47 9.32 8.76 7.86
CA ASP A 47 8.65 10.01 7.50
C ASP A 47 7.37 9.79 6.70
N ALA A 48 7.41 8.84 5.75
CA ALA A 48 6.37 8.69 4.74
C ALA A 48 5.98 7.22 4.51
N ILE A 49 4.74 7.02 4.10
CA ILE A 49 4.23 5.72 3.63
C ILE A 49 4.05 5.81 2.11
N CYS A 50 4.66 4.91 1.37
CA CYS A 50 4.60 4.87 -0.08
C CYS A 50 3.84 3.64 -0.60
N THR A 51 3.44 3.67 -1.86
CA THR A 51 2.70 2.56 -2.47
C THR A 51 3.59 1.37 -2.79
N HIS A 52 4.84 1.61 -3.19
CA HIS A 52 5.68 0.62 -3.86
C HIS A 52 4.91 -0.17 -4.93
N HIS A 53 4.09 0.57 -5.69
CA HIS A 53 3.24 0.01 -6.72
C HIS A 53 4.08 -0.45 -7.92
N GLU A 54 4.10 -1.75 -8.15
CA GLU A 54 4.87 -2.36 -9.23
C GLU A 54 4.02 -3.42 -9.93
N PRO A 55 3.12 -2.98 -10.84
CA PRO A 55 2.26 -3.87 -11.59
C PRO A 55 3.06 -4.62 -12.65
N LEU A 56 2.98 -5.94 -12.61
CA LEU A 56 3.68 -6.85 -13.50
C LEU A 56 2.69 -7.71 -14.29
N SER A 57 3.13 -8.22 -15.43
CA SER A 57 2.38 -9.22 -16.18
C SER A 57 2.29 -10.53 -15.40
N SER A 58 1.27 -11.34 -15.68
CA SER A 58 1.14 -12.66 -15.06
C SER A 58 2.36 -13.56 -15.34
N SER A 59 2.97 -13.45 -16.52
CA SER A 59 4.16 -14.22 -16.88
C SER A 59 5.36 -13.95 -15.98
N ALA A 60 5.49 -12.71 -15.45
CA ALA A 60 6.58 -12.37 -14.55
C ALA A 60 6.50 -13.08 -13.17
N LYS A 61 5.37 -13.72 -12.87
CA LYS A 61 5.12 -14.46 -11.63
C LYS A 61 4.97 -15.98 -11.81
N LEU A 62 5.13 -16.51 -13.04
CA LEU A 62 4.93 -17.93 -13.34
C LEU A 62 6.17 -18.80 -13.18
N ALA A 63 7.35 -18.22 -13.01
CA ALA A 63 8.60 -18.95 -12.77
C ALA A 63 8.70 -19.48 -11.31
N PRO A 64 9.67 -20.36 -11.00
CA PRO A 64 10.04 -20.65 -9.62
C PRO A 64 10.31 -19.35 -8.84
N PHE A 65 9.97 -19.33 -7.54
CA PHE A 65 9.94 -18.10 -6.71
C PHE A 65 11.18 -17.21 -6.92
N ALA A 66 12.38 -17.76 -6.86
CA ALA A 66 13.64 -17.02 -6.98
C ALA A 66 13.86 -16.39 -8.37
N GLU A 67 13.20 -16.91 -9.39
CA GLU A 67 13.30 -16.46 -10.78
C GLU A 67 12.19 -15.49 -11.17
N THR A 68 11.18 -15.32 -10.31
CA THR A 68 10.10 -14.37 -10.56
C THR A 68 10.60 -12.94 -10.39
N GLN A 69 9.96 -11.98 -11.05
CA GLN A 69 10.24 -10.58 -10.82
C GLN A 69 9.61 -10.13 -9.47
N PRO A 70 10.36 -9.43 -8.58
CA PRO A 70 9.78 -8.85 -7.40
C PRO A 70 8.83 -7.71 -7.80
N GLY A 71 7.77 -7.48 -7.02
CA GLY A 71 6.82 -6.40 -7.23
C GLY A 71 5.40 -6.81 -6.86
N ILE A 72 4.58 -5.82 -6.53
CA ILE A 72 3.18 -5.99 -6.11
C ILE A 72 2.30 -4.89 -6.69
N THR A 73 1.12 -5.25 -7.18
CA THR A 73 0.06 -4.29 -7.47
C THR A 73 -0.55 -3.82 -6.15
N ALA A 74 -0.27 -2.58 -5.76
CA ALA A 74 -0.60 -2.06 -4.43
C ALA A 74 -1.50 -0.81 -4.46
N PHE A 75 -1.59 -0.09 -5.59
CA PHE A 75 -2.25 1.21 -5.66
C PHE A 75 -3.74 1.11 -5.33
N ASP A 76 -4.43 0.11 -5.90
CA ASP A 76 -5.87 -0.05 -5.74
C ASP A 76 -6.31 -0.36 -4.30
N THR A 77 -5.43 -0.97 -3.49
CA THR A 77 -5.69 -1.31 -2.09
C THR A 77 -5.07 -0.32 -1.09
N TYR A 78 -4.35 0.69 -1.56
CA TYR A 78 -3.59 1.61 -0.73
C TYR A 78 -4.44 2.34 0.30
N VAL A 79 -5.58 2.90 -0.14
CA VAL A 79 -6.51 3.62 0.75
C VAL A 79 -7.18 2.65 1.72
N ALA A 80 -7.59 1.46 1.26
CA ALA A 80 -8.20 0.46 2.14
C ALA A 80 -7.24 0.02 3.27
N PHE A 81 -5.98 -0.16 2.96
CA PHE A 81 -4.96 -0.45 3.97
C PHE A 81 -4.73 0.72 4.93
N GLY A 82 -4.77 1.96 4.44
CA GLY A 82 -4.74 3.13 5.31
C GLY A 82 -5.92 3.18 6.28
N ILE A 83 -7.14 2.94 5.79
CA ILE A 83 -8.35 2.86 6.62
C ILE A 83 -8.24 1.73 7.65
N GLN A 84 -7.64 0.60 7.28
CA GLN A 84 -7.40 -0.48 8.23
C GLN A 84 -6.47 -0.04 9.37
N LEU A 85 -5.36 0.67 9.09
CA LEU A 85 -4.45 1.20 10.12
C LEU A 85 -5.16 2.19 11.05
N ILE A 86 -6.08 3.01 10.52
CA ILE A 86 -6.91 3.92 11.34
C ILE A 86 -7.86 3.10 12.22
N ASN A 87 -8.57 2.12 11.69
CA ASN A 87 -9.49 1.27 12.44
C ASN A 87 -8.79 0.43 13.52
N GLU A 88 -7.54 0.06 13.30
CA GLU A 88 -6.68 -0.61 14.29
C GLU A 88 -6.12 0.35 15.35
N GLY A 89 -6.36 1.66 15.23
CA GLY A 89 -5.92 2.69 16.18
C GLY A 89 -4.43 3.04 16.07
N LEU A 90 -3.78 2.67 14.96
CA LEU A 90 -2.38 3.06 14.75
C LEU A 90 -2.26 4.56 14.46
N PHE A 91 -3.18 5.12 13.68
CA PHE A 91 -3.21 6.53 13.30
C PHE A 91 -4.60 7.14 13.51
N GLU A 92 -4.63 8.43 13.84
CA GLU A 92 -5.79 9.25 13.58
C GLU A 92 -5.90 9.55 12.07
N PRO A 93 -7.10 9.80 11.53
CA PRO A 93 -7.29 10.02 10.09
C PRO A 93 -6.37 11.08 9.48
N LEU A 94 -6.18 12.21 10.16
CA LEU A 94 -5.30 13.29 9.67
C LEU A 94 -3.82 12.93 9.75
N GLU A 95 -3.41 12.15 10.76
CA GLU A 95 -2.04 11.65 10.86
C GLU A 95 -1.69 10.75 9.66
N TRP A 96 -2.61 9.83 9.32
CA TRP A 96 -2.43 8.99 8.15
C TRP A 96 -2.36 9.81 6.86
N VAL A 97 -3.29 10.74 6.66
CA VAL A 97 -3.29 11.64 5.49
C VAL A 97 -1.95 12.38 5.39
N GLU A 98 -1.41 12.92 6.47
CA GLU A 98 -0.11 13.59 6.47
C GLU A 98 1.01 12.66 5.99
N LYS A 99 1.05 11.40 6.49
CA LYS A 99 2.08 10.42 6.15
C LYS A 99 2.08 9.99 4.68
N VAL A 100 0.93 10.12 3.99
CA VAL A 100 0.78 9.72 2.59
C VAL A 100 0.74 10.92 1.61
N THR A 101 0.74 12.14 2.12
CA THR A 101 0.63 13.37 1.32
C THR A 101 1.72 14.40 1.64
N LEU A 102 1.57 15.16 2.69
CA LEU A 102 2.48 16.26 3.04
C LEU A 102 3.89 15.77 3.40
N ALA A 103 4.01 14.68 4.12
CA ALA A 103 5.31 14.16 4.52
C ALA A 103 6.16 13.75 3.31
N PRO A 104 5.67 12.93 2.36
CA PRO A 104 6.43 12.65 1.14
C PRO A 104 6.68 13.90 0.29
N ALA A 105 5.74 14.87 0.23
CA ALA A 105 5.95 16.11 -0.48
C ALA A 105 7.07 16.97 0.14
N LYS A 106 7.17 17.01 1.47
CA LYS A 106 8.29 17.65 2.19
C LYS A 106 9.61 16.99 1.87
N VAL A 107 9.68 15.66 1.92
CA VAL A 107 10.89 14.88 1.58
C VAL A 107 11.34 15.12 0.15
N ALA A 108 10.39 15.21 -0.79
CA ALA A 108 10.65 15.48 -2.20
C ALA A 108 10.87 16.98 -2.53
N ASN A 109 10.76 17.89 -1.54
CA ASN A 109 10.79 19.33 -1.71
C ASN A 109 9.75 19.86 -2.74
N MET A 110 8.55 19.31 -2.68
CA MET A 110 7.43 19.56 -3.62
C MET A 110 6.19 20.19 -2.95
N VAL A 111 6.31 20.73 -1.76
CA VAL A 111 5.16 21.24 -0.98
C VAL A 111 4.36 22.31 -1.73
N ASN A 112 5.01 23.25 -2.41
CA ASN A 112 4.32 24.33 -3.12
C ASN A 112 3.50 23.83 -4.33
N ARG A 113 4.01 22.84 -5.06
CA ARG A 113 3.27 22.22 -6.18
C ARG A 113 2.06 21.44 -5.72
N TRP A 114 2.13 20.87 -4.53
CA TRP A 114 1.06 20.06 -3.95
C TRP A 114 -0.18 20.89 -3.57
N THR A 115 -0.01 22.12 -3.13
CA THR A 115 -1.12 22.96 -2.66
C THR A 115 -1.89 23.68 -3.79
N GLU A 116 -1.26 23.89 -4.94
CA GLU A 116 -1.82 24.69 -6.03
C GLU A 116 -2.45 23.85 -7.16
N GLU A 117 -1.95 22.63 -7.37
CA GLU A 117 -2.35 21.77 -8.49
C GLU A 117 -2.92 20.42 -8.02
N ALA A 118 -3.11 20.24 -6.72
CA ALA A 118 -3.54 18.95 -6.19
C ALA A 118 -5.04 18.73 -6.39
N GLY A 119 -5.37 17.68 -7.11
CA GLY A 119 -6.70 17.10 -7.07
C GLY A 119 -7.03 16.55 -5.68
N TRP A 120 -8.27 16.17 -5.46
CA TRP A 120 -8.70 15.54 -4.22
C TRP A 120 -9.55 14.30 -4.50
N ILE A 121 -9.64 13.42 -3.51
CA ILE A 121 -10.40 12.18 -3.60
C ILE A 121 -11.48 12.16 -2.52
N LEU A 122 -12.61 11.57 -2.85
CA LEU A 122 -13.65 11.23 -1.90
C LEU A 122 -13.54 9.76 -1.54
N VAL A 123 -13.41 9.48 -0.24
CA VAL A 123 -13.26 8.12 0.29
C VAL A 123 -14.50 7.75 1.10
N ASP A 124 -15.08 6.58 0.84
CA ASP A 124 -16.02 5.95 1.76
C ASP A 124 -15.24 5.00 2.68
N PRO A 125 -15.05 5.34 3.97
CA PRO A 125 -14.26 4.54 4.89
C PRO A 125 -14.98 3.27 5.38
N LYS A 126 -16.25 3.09 5.04
CA LYS A 126 -17.07 1.95 5.49
C LYS A 126 -17.42 0.99 4.34
N LEU A 127 -17.14 1.37 3.10
CA LEU A 127 -17.46 0.53 1.95
C LEU A 127 -16.62 -0.75 1.97
N GLU A 128 -17.31 -1.87 2.11
CA GLU A 128 -16.69 -3.19 2.02
C GLU A 128 -16.66 -3.65 0.56
N TRP A 129 -15.54 -4.21 0.14
CA TRP A 129 -15.40 -4.74 -1.21
C TRP A 129 -14.39 -5.90 -1.25
N ILE A 130 -14.49 -6.71 -2.30
CA ILE A 130 -13.59 -7.85 -2.51
C ILE A 130 -12.56 -7.45 -3.57
N VAL A 131 -11.29 -7.66 -3.26
CA VAL A 131 -10.21 -7.49 -4.22
C VAL A 131 -10.33 -8.57 -5.28
N SER A 132 -10.58 -8.17 -6.51
CA SER A 132 -10.72 -9.08 -7.66
C SER A 132 -9.91 -8.53 -8.84
N LYS A 133 -9.70 -9.35 -9.85
CA LYS A 133 -9.04 -8.88 -11.07
C LYS A 133 -9.82 -7.73 -11.75
N ASP A 134 -11.14 -7.72 -11.62
CA ASP A 134 -12.00 -6.69 -12.21
C ASP A 134 -12.04 -5.40 -11.37
N SER A 135 -11.85 -5.50 -10.04
CA SER A 135 -11.80 -4.34 -9.15
C SER A 135 -10.46 -3.60 -9.17
N ILE A 136 -9.41 -4.22 -9.68
CA ILE A 136 -8.08 -3.61 -9.82
C ILE A 136 -8.02 -2.88 -11.16
N LEU A 137 -7.75 -1.57 -11.16
CA LEU A 137 -7.63 -0.76 -12.37
C LEU A 137 -6.29 -0.93 -13.07
N SER A 138 -5.22 -1.19 -12.32
CA SER A 138 -3.90 -1.43 -12.87
C SER A 138 -3.90 -2.60 -13.86
N GLN A 139 -3.12 -2.52 -14.93
CA GLN A 139 -3.02 -3.61 -15.92
C GLN A 139 -2.40 -4.88 -15.30
N GLY A 140 -1.33 -4.74 -14.52
CA GLY A 140 -0.77 -5.84 -13.73
C GLY A 140 -1.68 -6.17 -12.55
N LYS A 141 -1.95 -7.46 -12.33
CA LYS A 141 -2.83 -7.97 -11.26
C LYS A 141 -2.04 -8.82 -10.23
N ASN A 142 -0.75 -8.56 -10.09
CA ASN A 142 0.18 -9.33 -9.26
C ASN A 142 0.07 -8.92 -7.78
N THR A 143 -1.02 -9.30 -7.15
CA THR A 143 -1.24 -9.09 -5.71
C THR A 143 -1.69 -10.38 -5.03
N PRO A 144 -1.19 -10.68 -3.81
CA PRO A 144 -1.65 -11.82 -3.03
C PRO A 144 -3.02 -11.59 -2.38
N LEU A 145 -3.63 -10.42 -2.58
CA LEU A 145 -4.87 -10.01 -1.93
C LEU A 145 -6.14 -10.43 -2.70
N ILE A 146 -6.02 -11.08 -3.85
CA ILE A 146 -7.18 -11.54 -4.63
C ILE A 146 -8.10 -12.40 -3.76
N ASN A 147 -9.41 -12.14 -3.84
CA ASN A 147 -10.50 -12.72 -3.06
C ASN A 147 -10.51 -12.31 -1.58
N GLN A 148 -9.65 -11.39 -1.14
CA GLN A 148 -9.74 -10.84 0.21
C GLN A 148 -10.74 -9.70 0.28
N LYS A 149 -11.49 -9.65 1.37
CA LYS A 149 -12.39 -8.55 1.70
C LYS A 149 -11.59 -7.43 2.37
N VAL A 150 -11.76 -6.23 1.90
CA VAL A 150 -11.14 -5.01 2.45
C VAL A 150 -12.22 -3.95 2.67
N VAL A 151 -11.90 -2.97 3.52
CA VAL A 151 -12.81 -1.88 3.91
C VAL A 151 -12.16 -0.54 3.55
N GLY A 152 -12.98 0.36 3.02
CA GLY A 152 -12.54 1.67 2.54
C GLY A 152 -12.24 1.68 1.05
N LYS A 153 -12.82 2.64 0.34
CA LYS A 153 -12.65 2.77 -1.10
C LYS A 153 -12.72 4.23 -1.54
N VAL A 154 -11.89 4.59 -2.51
CA VAL A 154 -12.06 5.84 -3.24
C VAL A 154 -13.30 5.71 -4.12
N VAL A 155 -14.28 6.59 -3.92
CA VAL A 155 -15.55 6.58 -4.66
C VAL A 155 -15.55 7.63 -5.76
N GLN A 156 -14.75 8.69 -5.64
CA GLN A 156 -14.62 9.73 -6.65
C GLN A 156 -13.26 10.42 -6.57
N THR A 157 -12.74 10.82 -7.72
CA THR A 157 -11.52 11.62 -7.86
C THR A 157 -11.87 12.91 -8.59
N PHE A 158 -11.39 14.02 -8.04
CA PHE A 158 -11.51 15.36 -8.64
C PHE A 158 -10.11 15.82 -9.06
N VAL A 159 -9.96 16.14 -10.32
CA VAL A 159 -8.71 16.66 -10.88
C VAL A 159 -8.85 18.18 -10.97
N ALA A 160 -7.82 18.91 -10.55
CA ALA A 160 -7.78 20.35 -10.66
C ALA A 160 -7.61 20.79 -12.11
#